data_e8083c4401c731a2da023ed4d7239e9e
#
_entry.id   e8083c4401c731a2da023ed4d7239e9e
#
_cell.length_a   1.000
_cell.length_b   1.000
_cell.length_c   1.000
_cell.angle_alpha   90.00
_cell.angle_beta   90.00
_cell.angle_gamma   90.00
#
_symmetry.space_group_name_H-M   'P 1'
#
loop_
_entity.id
_entity.type
_entity.pdbx_description
1 polymer ?
#
loop_
_entity_poly.entity_id
_entity_poly.type
_entity_poly.pdbx_seq_one_letter_code
_entity_poly.pdbx_strand_id
1 'polypeptide(L)'
;MRITQSMTNRRYMSQLNAALERKNASERKINSKKKYNRASEDPISAAKALRTRKAIANTNDYLGNLETAEQIYNGADSVLMNVNDIVDRSEEHTSELQSL
;
A
#
# COMPACT_ATOMS: atom_id res chain seq x y z
N MET A 1 -45.85 -29.83 27.58
CA MET A 1 -46.01 -29.02 26.36
C MET A 1 -46.05 -29.90 25.14
N ARG A 2 -47.10 -29.82 24.36
CA ARG A 2 -47.16 -30.53 23.08
C ARG A 2 -46.43 -29.74 21.99
N ILE A 3 -45.37 -30.28 21.45
CA ILE A 3 -44.69 -29.75 20.26
C ILE A 3 -45.43 -30.28 19.05
N THR A 4 -46.06 -29.43 18.25
CA THR A 4 -46.76 -29.80 17.03
C THR A 4 -45.77 -30.07 15.90
N GLN A 5 -46.20 -30.91 14.92
CA GLN A 5 -45.40 -31.14 13.69
C GLN A 5 -45.06 -29.82 12.96
N SER A 6 -46.00 -28.91 12.98
CA SER A 6 -45.78 -27.58 12.40
C SER A 6 -44.65 -26.80 13.08
N MET A 7 -44.56 -26.84 14.41
CA MET A 7 -43.49 -26.22 15.17
C MET A 7 -42.13 -26.84 14.87
N THR A 8 -42.09 -28.17 14.78
CA THR A 8 -40.90 -28.92 14.43
C THR A 8 -40.40 -28.55 13.01
N ASN A 9 -41.31 -28.46 12.04
CA ASN A 9 -41.01 -28.08 10.67
C ASN A 9 -40.48 -26.62 10.59
N ARG A 10 -41.10 -25.69 11.32
CA ARG A 10 -40.63 -24.29 11.39
C ARG A 10 -39.22 -24.20 11.97
N ARG A 11 -38.97 -24.93 13.04
CA ARG A 11 -37.65 -24.99 13.69
C ARG A 11 -36.59 -25.56 12.72
N TYR A 12 -36.92 -26.63 12.03
CA TYR A 12 -36.04 -27.22 11.01
C TYR A 12 -35.76 -26.26 9.88
N MET A 13 -36.78 -25.60 9.34
CA MET A 13 -36.62 -24.62 8.27
C MET A 13 -35.78 -23.40 8.71
N SER A 14 -36.00 -22.93 9.94
CA SER A 14 -35.20 -21.84 10.50
C SER A 14 -33.72 -22.22 10.63
N GLN A 15 -33.43 -23.43 11.12
CA GLN A 15 -32.06 -23.93 11.23
C GLN A 15 -31.41 -24.13 9.85
N LEU A 16 -32.18 -24.64 8.89
CA LEU A 16 -31.70 -24.82 7.51
C LEU A 16 -31.36 -23.47 6.86
N ASN A 17 -32.22 -22.49 6.99
CA ASN A 17 -31.99 -21.14 6.45
C ASN A 17 -30.75 -20.48 7.09
N ALA A 18 -30.58 -20.63 8.39
CA ALA A 18 -29.39 -20.14 9.09
C ALA A 18 -28.11 -20.84 8.59
N ALA A 19 -28.17 -22.15 8.33
CA ALA A 19 -27.04 -22.88 7.77
C ALA A 19 -26.71 -22.42 6.33
N LEU A 20 -27.73 -22.18 5.51
CA LEU A 20 -27.57 -21.66 4.14
C LEU A 20 -26.95 -20.25 4.13
N GLU A 21 -27.39 -19.39 5.03
CA GLU A 21 -26.80 -18.05 5.16
C GLU A 21 -25.32 -18.11 5.53
N ARG A 22 -24.95 -18.97 6.47
CA ARG A 22 -23.53 -19.19 6.84
C ARG A 22 -22.72 -19.74 5.67
N LYS A 23 -23.28 -20.68 4.94
CA LYS A 23 -22.65 -21.23 3.73
C LYS A 23 -22.40 -20.13 2.70
N ASN A 24 -23.43 -19.35 2.38
CA ASN A 24 -23.34 -18.27 1.39
C ASN A 24 -22.34 -17.19 1.84
N ALA A 25 -22.29 -16.87 3.12
CA ALA A 25 -21.29 -15.92 3.68
C ALA A 25 -19.86 -16.46 3.51
N SER A 26 -19.66 -17.75 3.76
CA SER A 26 -18.36 -18.39 3.58
C SER A 26 -17.95 -18.43 2.11
N GLU A 27 -18.86 -18.76 1.21
CA GLU A 27 -18.61 -18.73 -0.24
C GLU A 27 -18.21 -17.33 -0.73
N ARG A 28 -18.89 -16.28 -0.27
CA ARG A 28 -18.52 -14.91 -0.61
C ARG A 28 -17.10 -14.57 -0.13
N LYS A 29 -16.71 -15.00 1.06
CA LYS A 29 -15.35 -14.81 1.59
C LYS A 29 -14.30 -15.54 0.77
N ILE A 30 -14.58 -16.77 0.37
CA ILE A 30 -13.69 -17.59 -0.47
C ILE A 30 -13.52 -16.92 -1.85
N ASN A 31 -14.62 -16.54 -2.49
CA ASN A 31 -14.62 -15.96 -3.83
C ASN A 31 -13.93 -14.60 -3.86
N SER A 32 -14.15 -13.76 -2.86
CA SER A 32 -13.52 -12.44 -2.77
C SER A 32 -12.09 -12.47 -2.24
N LYS A 33 -11.66 -13.60 -1.63
CA LYS A 33 -10.39 -13.76 -0.93
C LYS A 33 -10.17 -12.72 0.18
N LYS A 34 -11.26 -12.19 0.72
CA LYS A 34 -11.28 -11.19 1.79
C LYS A 34 -12.07 -11.71 2.98
N LYS A 35 -11.59 -11.42 4.17
CA LYS A 35 -12.27 -11.81 5.42
C LYS A 35 -13.64 -11.13 5.53
N TYR A 36 -13.77 -9.90 5.06
CA TYR A 36 -15.02 -9.13 4.98
C TYR A 36 -15.00 -8.22 3.75
N ASN A 37 -16.18 -7.98 3.19
CA ASN A 37 -16.34 -7.16 1.98
C ASN A 37 -16.86 -5.75 2.29
N ARG A 38 -17.52 -5.57 3.42
CA ARG A 38 -18.12 -4.31 3.84
C ARG A 38 -17.57 -3.89 5.20
N ALA A 39 -17.36 -2.59 5.37
CA ALA A 39 -16.93 -2.02 6.64
C ALA A 39 -17.92 -2.30 7.79
N SER A 40 -19.22 -2.45 7.47
CA SER A 40 -20.25 -2.77 8.45
C SER A 40 -20.15 -4.18 9.04
N GLU A 41 -19.45 -5.11 8.39
CA GLU A 41 -19.26 -6.48 8.89
C GLU A 41 -18.29 -6.52 10.08
N ASP A 42 -17.24 -5.73 10.03
CA ASP A 42 -16.26 -5.56 11.12
C ASP A 42 -15.67 -4.14 11.08
N PRO A 43 -16.33 -3.17 11.75
CA PRO A 43 -15.89 -1.77 11.71
C PRO A 43 -14.49 -1.53 12.28
N ILE A 44 -14.09 -2.29 13.29
CA ILE A 44 -12.79 -2.14 13.95
C ILE A 44 -11.67 -2.57 13.00
N SER A 45 -11.80 -3.73 12.40
CA SER A 45 -10.82 -4.24 11.42
C SER A 45 -10.82 -3.40 10.15
N ALA A 46 -11.96 -2.89 9.72
CA ALA A 46 -12.06 -1.98 8.58
C ALA A 46 -11.31 -0.67 8.84
N ALA A 47 -11.49 -0.06 10.01
CA ALA A 47 -10.77 1.15 10.41
C ALA A 47 -9.26 0.92 10.48
N LYS A 48 -8.82 -0.22 11.02
CA LYS A 48 -7.42 -0.62 11.07
C LYS A 48 -6.83 -0.80 9.66
N ALA A 49 -7.56 -1.46 8.77
CA ALA A 49 -7.16 -1.64 7.37
C ALA A 49 -7.00 -0.30 6.64
N LEU A 50 -7.93 0.64 6.84
CA LEU A 50 -7.84 1.98 6.26
C LEU A 50 -6.62 2.76 6.77
N ARG A 51 -6.35 2.70 8.07
CA ARG A 51 -5.15 3.32 8.66
C ARG A 51 -3.87 2.73 8.07
N THR A 52 -3.82 1.42 7.95
CA THR A 52 -2.66 0.73 7.36
C THR A 52 -2.47 1.10 5.90
N ARG A 53 -3.53 1.16 5.11
CA ARG A 53 -3.47 1.61 3.70
C ARG A 53 -2.98 3.04 3.58
N LYS A 54 -3.46 3.93 4.47
CA LYS A 54 -2.99 5.32 4.52
C LYS A 54 -1.50 5.39 4.86
N ALA A 55 -1.04 4.59 5.83
CA ALA A 55 0.37 4.52 6.19
C ALA A 55 1.24 4.01 5.01
N ILE A 56 0.77 3.00 4.28
CA ILE A 56 1.44 2.50 3.07
C ILE A 56 1.52 3.59 2.01
N ALA A 57 0.41 4.30 1.74
CA ALA A 57 0.37 5.39 0.77
C ALA A 57 1.37 6.50 1.14
N ASN A 58 1.38 6.92 2.40
CA ASN A 58 2.33 7.94 2.90
C ASN A 58 3.78 7.46 2.75
N THR A 59 4.05 6.20 3.04
CA THR A 59 5.41 5.62 2.88
C THR A 59 5.83 5.62 1.41
N ASN A 60 4.93 5.29 0.50
CA ASN A 60 5.21 5.35 -0.94
C ASN A 60 5.49 6.78 -1.40
N ASP A 61 4.76 7.77 -0.88
CA ASP A 61 5.00 9.18 -1.16
C ASP A 61 6.40 9.61 -0.66
N TYR A 62 6.79 9.16 0.53
CA TYR A 62 8.14 9.43 1.06
C TYR A 62 9.23 8.78 0.21
N LEU A 63 9.02 7.57 -0.28
CA LEU A 63 9.95 6.92 -1.22
C LEU A 63 10.09 7.73 -2.50
N GLY A 64 8.99 8.21 -3.08
CA GLY A 64 9.01 9.09 -4.24
C GLY A 64 9.77 10.40 -3.98
N ASN A 65 9.63 10.99 -2.80
CA ASN A 65 10.38 12.17 -2.40
C ASN A 65 11.88 11.87 -2.27
N LEU A 66 12.24 10.71 -1.75
CA LEU A 66 13.65 10.28 -1.67
C LEU A 66 14.27 10.10 -3.05
N GLU A 67 13.54 9.48 -3.99
CA GLU A 67 14.00 9.34 -5.38
C GLU A 67 14.24 10.73 -6.03
N THR A 68 13.32 11.66 -5.79
CA THR A 68 13.48 13.05 -6.28
C THR A 68 14.70 13.72 -5.66
N ALA A 69 14.92 13.56 -4.37
CA ALA A 69 16.09 14.09 -3.67
C ALA A 69 17.39 13.49 -4.23
N GLU A 70 17.41 12.18 -4.46
CA GLU A 70 18.56 11.49 -5.06
C GLU A 70 18.88 12.04 -6.46
N GLN A 71 17.87 12.27 -7.29
CA GLN A 71 18.06 12.88 -8.61
C GLN A 71 18.66 14.28 -8.51
N ILE A 72 18.22 15.10 -7.56
CA ILE A 72 18.75 16.45 -7.33
C ILE A 72 20.22 16.36 -6.90
N TYR A 73 20.55 15.48 -5.96
CA TYR A 73 21.92 15.30 -5.50
C TYR A 73 22.84 14.78 -6.60
N ASN A 74 22.40 13.81 -7.38
CA ASN A 74 23.15 13.28 -8.52
C ASN A 74 23.37 14.36 -9.59
N GLY A 75 22.38 15.21 -9.82
CA GLY A 75 22.51 16.38 -10.71
C GLY A 75 23.53 17.38 -10.20
N ALA A 76 23.48 17.72 -8.92
CA ALA A 76 24.44 18.61 -8.28
C ALA A 76 25.87 18.05 -8.33
N ASP A 77 26.02 16.76 -8.06
CA ASP A 77 27.31 16.07 -8.11
C ASP A 77 27.91 16.10 -9.52
N SER A 78 27.10 15.86 -10.54
CA SER A 78 27.49 15.93 -11.95
C SER A 78 27.97 17.35 -12.33
N VAL A 79 27.26 18.38 -11.87
CA VAL A 79 27.66 19.79 -12.09
C VAL A 79 28.96 20.09 -11.39
N LEU A 80 29.15 19.62 -10.15
CA LEU A 80 30.40 19.84 -9.42
C LEU A 80 31.58 19.13 -10.08
N MET A 81 31.41 17.94 -10.62
CA MET A 81 32.44 17.28 -11.41
C MET A 81 32.83 18.09 -12.65
N ASN A 82 31.84 18.63 -13.38
CA ASN A 82 32.09 19.47 -14.53
C ASN A 82 32.84 20.75 -14.15
N VAL A 83 32.50 21.37 -13.03
CA VAL A 83 33.21 22.57 -12.52
C VAL A 83 34.65 22.20 -12.17
N ASN A 84 34.87 21.06 -11.52
CA ASN A 84 36.21 20.58 -11.20
C ASN A 84 37.08 20.40 -12.47
N ASP A 85 36.50 19.72 -13.47
CA ASP A 85 37.17 19.54 -14.78
C ASP A 85 37.53 20.91 -15.44
N ILE A 86 36.67 21.88 -15.34
CA ILE A 86 36.91 23.22 -15.87
C ILE A 86 38.06 23.91 -15.11
N VAL A 87 38.08 23.78 -13.79
CA VAL A 87 39.15 24.32 -12.94
C VAL A 87 40.48 23.65 -13.29
N ASP A 88 40.54 22.34 -13.40
CA ASP A 88 41.76 21.62 -13.77
C ASP A 88 42.28 22.07 -15.13
N ARG A 89 41.41 22.20 -16.12
CA ARG A 89 41.79 22.71 -17.45
C ARG A 89 42.27 24.17 -17.42
N SER A 90 41.67 24.98 -16.55
CA SER A 90 42.08 26.36 -16.34
C SER A 90 43.48 26.47 -15.72
N GLU A 91 43.77 25.61 -14.75
CA GLU A 91 45.11 25.53 -14.12
C GLU A 91 46.15 25.04 -15.10
N GLU A 92 45.86 24.01 -15.92
CA GLU A 92 46.75 23.55 -16.99
C GLU A 92 47.07 24.66 -17.97
N HIS A 93 46.06 25.39 -18.44
CA HIS A 93 46.23 26.53 -19.36
C HIS A 93 47.05 27.66 -18.77
N THR A 94 46.84 27.95 -17.48
CA THR A 94 47.64 28.96 -16.77
C THR A 94 49.12 28.54 -16.68
N SER A 95 49.35 27.24 -16.38
CA SER A 95 50.72 26.67 -16.34
C SER A 95 51.42 26.75 -17.71
N GLU A 96 50.71 26.46 -18.81
CA GLU A 96 51.22 26.61 -20.17
C GLU A 96 51.62 28.06 -20.49
N LEU A 97 50.81 29.04 -20.12
CA LEU A 97 51.10 30.44 -20.31
C LEU A 97 52.30 30.90 -19.47
N GLN A 98 52.49 30.38 -18.28
CA GLN A 98 53.64 30.70 -17.40
C GLN A 98 54.95 30.10 -17.94
N SER A 99 54.89 28.99 -18.67
CA SER A 99 56.06 28.32 -19.26
C SER A 99 56.56 28.97 -20.53
N LEU A 100 55.77 29.84 -21.08
CA LEU A 100 56.14 30.67 -22.20
C LEU A 100 56.97 31.90 -21.74
#